data_99f2ec7bc3839dc40bbf843f5bf4d19b
#
_entry.id   99f2ec7bc3839dc40bbf843f5bf4d19b
#
_cell.length_a   1.000
_cell.length_b   1.000
_cell.length_c   1.000
_cell.angle_alpha   90.00
_cell.angle_beta   90.00
_cell.angle_gamma   90.00
#
_symmetry.space_group_name_H-M   'P 1'
#
loop_
_entity.id
_entity.type
_entity.pdbx_description
1 polymer ?
#
loop_
_entity_poly.entity_id
_entity_poly.type
_entity_poly.pdbx_seq_one_letter_code
_entity_poly.pdbx_strand_id
1 'polypeptide(L)'
;MFKEKYEGEQKLVDKVVNQSWVYLKRAHFHSQTMGVISIAFSILVSWLGLPGMLQFTVSTLSGFGSLGYGFFWLLSGFMAPGLGSTGAAKHSVELVAQVSAVSFFVAVVVTFVLVIHKMFIQRGSRKETA
;
A
#
# COMPACT_ATOMS: atom_id res chain seq x y z
N MET A 1 -9.51 32.72 3.31
CA MET A 1 -9.17 31.40 2.69
C MET A 1 -10.18 30.32 3.00
N PHE A 2 -10.45 29.92 4.27
CA PHE A 2 -11.49 28.91 4.59
C PHE A 2 -12.91 29.39 4.25
N LYS A 3 -13.26 30.64 4.57
CA LYS A 3 -14.61 31.19 4.33
C LYS A 3 -14.97 31.28 2.83
N GLU A 4 -14.00 31.56 1.97
CA GLU A 4 -14.25 31.66 0.52
C GLU A 4 -14.52 30.29 -0.13
N LYS A 5 -13.82 29.24 0.30
CA LYS A 5 -13.98 27.89 -0.28
C LYS A 5 -15.22 27.14 0.18
N TYR A 6 -15.75 27.49 1.35
CA TYR A 6 -16.92 26.82 1.93
C TYR A 6 -18.15 27.72 1.96
N GLU A 7 -18.07 28.91 1.29
CA GLU A 7 -19.18 29.88 1.22
C GLU A 7 -19.80 30.23 2.59
N GLY A 8 -19.03 30.07 3.66
CA GLY A 8 -19.46 30.30 5.04
C GLY A 8 -20.34 29.19 5.65
N GLU A 9 -20.54 28.06 4.95
CA GLU A 9 -21.31 26.94 5.46
C GLU A 9 -20.52 26.06 6.44
N GLN A 10 -20.80 26.22 7.72
CA GLN A 10 -20.13 25.45 8.78
C GLN A 10 -20.28 23.93 8.60
N LYS A 11 -21.43 23.45 8.10
CA LYS A 11 -21.68 22.03 7.85
C LYS A 11 -20.71 21.42 6.82
N LEU A 12 -20.37 22.17 5.78
CA LEU A 12 -19.39 21.73 4.77
C LEU A 12 -17.98 21.67 5.37
N VAL A 13 -17.59 22.65 6.16
CA VAL A 13 -16.32 22.65 6.89
C VAL A 13 -16.22 21.41 7.78
N ASP A 14 -17.22 21.17 8.61
CA ASP A 14 -17.23 20.03 9.55
C ASP A 14 -17.17 18.69 8.81
N LYS A 15 -17.89 18.56 7.69
CA LYS A 15 -17.87 17.35 6.84
C LYS A 15 -16.47 17.09 6.28
N VAL A 16 -15.82 18.09 5.70
CA VAL A 16 -14.50 17.92 5.09
C VAL A 16 -13.43 17.65 6.15
N VAL A 17 -13.46 18.34 7.28
CA VAL A 17 -12.52 18.14 8.39
C VAL A 17 -12.68 16.73 8.98
N ASN A 18 -13.90 16.28 9.24
CA ASN A 18 -14.14 14.93 9.74
C ASN A 18 -13.66 13.86 8.75
N GLN A 19 -13.89 14.06 7.47
CA GLN A 19 -13.45 13.11 6.45
C GLN A 19 -11.93 13.13 6.26
N SER A 20 -11.27 14.27 6.39
CA SER A 20 -9.81 14.38 6.46
C SER A 20 -9.24 13.55 7.60
N TRP A 21 -9.85 13.62 8.78
CA TRP A 21 -9.45 12.81 9.92
C TRP A 21 -9.59 11.31 9.67
N VAL A 22 -10.65 10.90 8.98
CA VAL A 22 -10.82 9.50 8.55
C VAL A 22 -9.68 9.07 7.62
N TYR A 23 -9.24 9.94 6.71
CA TYR A 23 -8.13 9.63 5.79
C TYR A 23 -6.79 9.51 6.53
N LEU A 24 -6.53 10.36 7.51
CA LEU A 24 -5.34 10.24 8.36
C LEU A 24 -5.32 8.92 9.16
N LYS A 25 -6.47 8.51 9.69
CA LYS A 25 -6.59 7.19 10.33
C LYS A 25 -6.32 6.06 9.33
N ARG A 26 -6.85 6.15 8.10
CA ARG A 26 -6.59 5.17 7.05
C ARG A 26 -5.11 5.11 6.68
N ALA A 27 -4.43 6.25 6.59
CA ALA A 27 -2.98 6.29 6.36
C ALA A 27 -2.24 5.47 7.41
N HIS A 28 -2.56 5.67 8.69
CA HIS A 28 -1.95 4.93 9.79
C HIS A 28 -2.23 3.43 9.69
N PHE A 29 -3.49 3.03 9.52
CA PHE A 29 -3.87 1.62 9.41
C PHE A 29 -3.23 0.93 8.21
N HIS A 30 -3.28 1.54 7.03
CA HIS A 30 -2.69 0.94 5.83
C HIS A 30 -1.18 0.82 5.94
N SER A 31 -0.49 1.85 6.44
CA SER A 31 0.96 1.80 6.63
C SER A 31 1.37 0.69 7.58
N GLN A 32 0.66 0.51 8.69
CA GLN A 32 0.96 -0.56 9.64
C GLN A 32 0.67 -1.94 9.06
N THR A 33 -0.55 -2.16 8.57
CA THR A 33 -0.97 -3.48 8.08
C THR A 33 -0.15 -3.93 6.89
N MET A 34 -0.01 -3.09 5.87
CA MET A 34 0.77 -3.43 4.68
C MET A 34 2.27 -3.51 4.98
N GLY A 35 2.77 -2.69 5.92
CA GLY A 35 4.15 -2.77 6.39
C GLY A 35 4.47 -4.10 7.05
N VAL A 36 3.61 -4.60 7.94
CA VAL A 36 3.76 -5.92 8.57
C VAL A 36 3.74 -7.03 7.51
N ILE A 37 2.82 -6.97 6.53
CA ILE A 37 2.76 -7.93 5.43
C ILE A 37 4.05 -7.88 4.59
N SER A 38 4.60 -6.70 4.31
CA SER A 38 5.85 -6.55 3.56
C SER A 38 7.05 -7.18 4.29
N ILE A 39 7.12 -7.01 5.61
CA ILE A 39 8.14 -7.65 6.45
C ILE A 39 7.97 -9.18 6.41
N ALA A 40 6.74 -9.68 6.54
CA ALA A 40 6.44 -11.10 6.47
C ALA A 40 6.85 -11.70 5.11
N PHE A 41 6.59 -11.00 3.99
CA PHE A 41 7.05 -11.42 2.67
C PHE A 41 8.57 -11.45 2.56
N SER A 42 9.26 -10.45 3.08
CA SER A 42 10.72 -10.40 3.07
C SER A 42 11.33 -11.57 3.85
N ILE A 43 10.78 -11.90 5.00
CA ILE A 43 11.19 -13.06 5.79
C ILE A 43 10.90 -14.36 5.03
N LEU A 44 9.72 -14.49 4.46
CA LEU A 44 9.28 -15.68 3.73
C LEU A 44 10.16 -15.97 2.52
N VAL A 45 10.43 -14.96 1.68
CA VAL A 45 11.28 -15.17 0.49
C VAL A 45 12.74 -15.45 0.87
N SER A 46 13.22 -14.89 1.98
CA SER A 46 14.54 -15.22 2.53
C SER A 46 14.59 -16.67 3.03
N TRP A 47 13.57 -17.10 3.75
CA TRP A 47 13.47 -18.47 4.26
C TRP A 47 13.36 -19.53 3.16
N LEU A 48 12.72 -19.17 2.04
CA LEU A 48 12.65 -20.05 0.85
C LEU A 48 14.00 -20.26 0.16
N GLY A 49 15.06 -19.54 0.54
CA GLY A 49 16.39 -19.66 -0.06
C GLY A 49 16.41 -19.28 -1.54
N LEU A 50 15.66 -18.25 -1.92
CA LEU A 50 15.61 -17.75 -3.29
C LEU A 50 16.85 -16.93 -3.63
N PRO A 51 17.16 -16.76 -4.93
CA PRO A 51 18.24 -15.87 -5.36
C PRO A 51 18.08 -14.46 -4.80
N GLY A 52 19.16 -13.84 -4.33
CA GLY A 52 19.15 -12.53 -3.67
C GLY A 52 18.44 -11.44 -4.48
N MET A 53 18.53 -11.49 -5.81
CA MET A 53 17.83 -10.55 -6.70
C MET A 53 16.30 -10.65 -6.55
N LEU A 54 15.75 -11.86 -6.45
CA LEU A 54 14.30 -12.06 -6.25
C LEU A 54 13.86 -11.60 -4.84
N GLN A 55 14.67 -11.91 -3.82
CA GLN A 55 14.41 -11.43 -2.46
C GLN A 55 14.37 -9.91 -2.43
N PHE A 56 15.36 -9.26 -3.02
CA PHE A 56 15.44 -7.81 -3.10
C PHE A 56 14.24 -7.22 -3.84
N THR A 57 13.89 -7.77 -5.00
CA THR A 57 12.78 -7.28 -5.84
C THR A 57 11.44 -7.37 -5.09
N VAL A 58 11.12 -8.51 -4.49
CA VAL A 58 9.86 -8.70 -3.75
C VAL A 58 9.81 -7.76 -2.54
N SER A 59 10.90 -7.67 -1.78
CA SER A 59 10.96 -6.82 -0.59
C SER A 59 10.82 -5.33 -0.95
N THR A 60 11.48 -4.89 -2.03
CA THR A 60 11.40 -3.50 -2.51
C THR A 60 10.02 -3.17 -3.04
N LEU A 61 9.41 -4.02 -3.88
CA LEU A 61 8.08 -3.79 -4.42
C LEU A 61 7.00 -3.75 -3.33
N SER A 62 7.05 -4.69 -2.38
CA SER A 62 6.09 -4.72 -1.28
C SER A 62 6.28 -3.53 -0.33
N GLY A 63 7.52 -3.19 0.01
CA GLY A 63 7.85 -2.05 0.86
C GLY A 63 7.45 -0.72 0.22
N PHE A 64 7.83 -0.50 -1.04
CA PHE A 64 7.45 0.69 -1.79
C PHE A 64 5.93 0.83 -1.93
N GLY A 65 5.24 -0.27 -2.28
CA GLY A 65 3.79 -0.27 -2.40
C GLY A 65 3.08 0.05 -1.08
N SER A 66 3.55 -0.52 0.04
CA SER A 66 2.98 -0.27 1.37
C SER A 66 3.16 1.18 1.82
N LEU A 67 4.36 1.72 1.70
CA LEU A 67 4.68 3.10 2.07
C LEU A 67 3.92 4.09 1.18
N GLY A 68 3.96 3.90 -0.13
CA GLY A 68 3.33 4.80 -1.08
C GLY A 68 1.80 4.86 -0.91
N TYR A 69 1.16 3.72 -0.62
CA TYR A 69 -0.27 3.68 -0.38
C TYR A 69 -0.66 4.37 0.95
N GLY A 70 0.13 4.20 1.99
CA GLY A 70 -0.02 4.97 3.22
C GLY A 70 0.15 6.47 2.99
N PHE A 71 1.15 6.85 2.19
CA PHE A 71 1.43 8.23 1.83
C PHE A 71 0.30 8.87 1.01
N PHE A 72 -0.33 8.12 0.10
CA PHE A 72 -1.52 8.57 -0.61
C PHE A 72 -2.64 9.00 0.34
N TRP A 73 -2.98 8.19 1.34
CA TRP A 73 -4.01 8.53 2.31
C TRP A 73 -3.61 9.70 3.19
N LEU A 74 -2.34 9.80 3.56
CA LEU A 74 -1.80 10.91 4.33
C LEU A 74 -1.95 12.23 3.57
N LEU A 75 -1.48 12.27 2.33
CA LEU A 75 -1.60 13.46 1.47
C LEU A 75 -3.06 13.83 1.21
N SER A 76 -3.91 12.85 0.89
CA SER A 76 -5.36 13.08 0.71
C SER A 76 -6.00 13.71 1.94
N GLY A 77 -5.62 13.27 3.15
CA GLY A 77 -6.11 13.82 4.40
C GLY A 77 -5.66 15.28 4.62
N PHE A 78 -4.40 15.57 4.39
CA PHE A 78 -3.86 16.93 4.58
C PHE A 78 -4.35 17.93 3.53
N MET A 79 -4.51 17.48 2.28
CA MET A 79 -4.92 18.37 1.18
C MET A 79 -6.42 18.67 1.16
N ALA A 80 -7.26 17.79 1.70
CA ALA A 80 -8.71 17.92 1.63
C ALA A 80 -9.26 19.25 2.20
N PRO A 81 -8.82 19.74 3.37
CA PRO A 81 -9.29 21.03 3.90
C PRO A 81 -8.86 22.20 3.00
N GLY A 82 -7.66 22.16 2.46
CA GLY A 82 -7.15 23.20 1.56
C GLY A 82 -7.86 23.26 0.20
N LEU A 83 -8.28 22.11 -0.32
CA LEU A 83 -9.00 22.01 -1.59
C LEU A 83 -10.53 22.15 -1.44
N GLY A 84 -11.05 22.16 -0.21
CA GLY A 84 -12.50 22.23 0.05
C GLY A 84 -13.26 20.97 -0.37
N SER A 85 -12.55 19.90 -0.76
CA SER A 85 -13.16 18.66 -1.23
C SER A 85 -12.24 17.47 -1.01
N THR A 86 -12.78 16.43 -0.42
CA THR A 86 -12.08 15.14 -0.25
C THR A 86 -11.92 14.38 -1.56
N GLY A 87 -12.83 14.56 -2.49
CA GLY A 87 -12.75 13.99 -3.84
C GLY A 87 -11.59 14.60 -4.64
N ALA A 88 -11.51 15.93 -4.66
CA ALA A 88 -10.43 16.66 -5.33
C ALA A 88 -9.04 16.30 -4.75
N ALA A 89 -8.96 16.17 -3.41
CA ALA A 89 -7.72 15.77 -2.74
C ALA A 89 -7.25 14.37 -3.15
N LYS A 90 -8.17 13.41 -3.25
CA LYS A 90 -7.84 12.06 -3.73
C LYS A 90 -7.38 12.06 -5.18
N HIS A 91 -8.10 12.75 -6.03
CA HIS A 91 -7.80 12.81 -7.47
C HIS A 91 -6.42 13.41 -7.73
N SER A 92 -6.02 14.44 -6.96
CA SER A 92 -4.72 15.10 -7.13
C SER A 92 -3.52 14.18 -6.84
N VAL A 93 -3.70 13.12 -6.04
CA VAL A 93 -2.65 12.15 -5.67
C VAL A 93 -2.98 10.72 -6.09
N GLU A 94 -3.96 10.53 -6.98
CA GLU A 94 -4.44 9.22 -7.42
C GLU A 94 -3.36 8.35 -8.04
N LEU A 95 -2.45 8.95 -8.80
CA LEU A 95 -1.32 8.23 -9.41
C LEU A 95 -0.44 7.55 -8.35
N VAL A 96 -0.24 8.19 -7.20
CA VAL A 96 0.52 7.59 -6.08
C VAL A 96 -0.19 6.32 -5.59
N ALA A 97 -1.52 6.36 -5.45
CA ALA A 97 -2.29 5.19 -5.05
C ALA A 97 -2.19 4.05 -6.06
N GLN A 98 -2.35 4.37 -7.35
CA GLN A 98 -2.32 3.37 -8.43
C GLN A 98 -0.97 2.67 -8.51
N VAL A 99 0.13 3.42 -8.60
CA VAL A 99 1.48 2.86 -8.67
C VAL A 99 1.81 2.03 -7.43
N SER A 100 1.45 2.53 -6.25
CA SER A 100 1.72 1.84 -4.99
C SER A 100 0.91 0.54 -4.86
N ALA A 101 -0.38 0.58 -5.20
CA ALA A 101 -1.25 -0.59 -5.16
C ALA A 101 -0.80 -1.68 -6.15
N VAL A 102 -0.45 -1.29 -7.38
CA VAL A 102 0.07 -2.23 -8.39
C VAL A 102 1.38 -2.85 -7.93
N SER A 103 2.32 -2.06 -7.41
CA SER A 103 3.61 -2.56 -6.91
C SER A 103 3.41 -3.59 -5.79
N PHE A 104 2.54 -3.29 -4.83
CA PHE A 104 2.23 -4.20 -3.74
C PHE A 104 1.56 -5.48 -4.25
N PHE A 105 0.58 -5.36 -5.14
CA PHE A 105 -0.13 -6.50 -5.72
C PHE A 105 0.79 -7.42 -6.51
N VAL A 106 1.70 -6.87 -7.31
CA VAL A 106 2.71 -7.66 -8.04
C VAL A 106 3.60 -8.43 -7.05
N ALA A 107 4.06 -7.79 -5.96
CA ALA A 107 4.83 -8.48 -4.94
C ALA A 107 4.06 -9.64 -4.29
N VAL A 108 2.77 -9.46 -4.02
CA VAL A 108 1.89 -10.52 -3.49
C VAL A 108 1.82 -11.69 -4.46
N VAL A 109 1.48 -11.45 -5.73
CA VAL A 109 1.34 -12.49 -6.76
C VAL A 109 2.67 -13.24 -6.96
N VAL A 110 3.78 -12.51 -7.09
CA VAL A 110 5.11 -13.12 -7.23
C VAL A 110 5.43 -14.00 -6.03
N THR A 111 5.18 -13.52 -4.81
CA THR A 111 5.41 -14.31 -3.59
C THR A 111 4.61 -15.60 -3.59
N PHE A 112 3.32 -15.55 -3.93
CA PHE A 112 2.48 -16.74 -4.02
C PHE A 112 2.99 -17.74 -5.05
N VAL A 113 3.34 -17.28 -6.24
CA VAL A 113 3.90 -18.14 -7.29
C VAL A 113 5.19 -18.82 -6.83
N LEU A 114 6.09 -18.08 -6.19
CA LEU A 114 7.36 -18.61 -5.67
C LEU A 114 7.13 -19.66 -4.56
N VAL A 115 6.18 -19.42 -3.67
CA VAL A 115 5.82 -20.38 -2.61
C VAL A 115 5.28 -21.67 -3.23
N ILE A 116 4.32 -21.58 -4.15
CA ILE A 116 3.73 -22.72 -4.83
C ILE A 116 4.81 -23.50 -5.57
N HIS A 117 5.64 -22.82 -6.35
CA HIS A 117 6.74 -23.45 -7.09
C HIS A 117 7.69 -24.21 -6.14
N LYS A 118 8.12 -23.57 -5.05
CA LYS A 118 9.05 -24.18 -4.10
C LYS A 118 8.43 -25.36 -3.37
N MET A 119 7.17 -25.25 -2.94
CA MET A 119 6.53 -26.28 -2.13
C MET A 119 6.08 -27.50 -2.93
N PHE A 120 5.58 -27.31 -4.15
CA PHE A 120 4.95 -28.39 -4.91
C PHE A 120 5.86 -28.96 -6.00
N ILE A 121 6.58 -28.14 -6.74
CA ILE A 121 7.39 -28.58 -7.88
C ILE A 121 8.71 -29.19 -7.42
N GLN A 122 9.41 -28.60 -6.46
CA GLN A 122 10.68 -29.14 -5.96
C GLN A 122 10.53 -30.39 -5.09
N ARG A 123 9.35 -30.65 -4.49
CA ARG A 123 9.09 -31.90 -3.78
C ARG A 123 8.96 -33.11 -4.71
N GLY A 124 8.49 -32.92 -5.93
CA GLY A 124 8.37 -33.99 -6.92
C GLY A 124 9.74 -34.54 -7.35
N SER A 125 10.68 -33.67 -7.60
CA SER A 125 12.05 -34.06 -8.06
C SER A 125 12.87 -34.85 -7.04
N ARG A 126 12.58 -34.69 -5.75
CA ARG A 126 13.31 -35.40 -4.67
C ARG A 126 12.86 -36.87 -4.47
N LYS A 127 11.68 -37.22 -4.97
CA LYS A 127 11.15 -38.60 -4.86
C LYS A 127 11.60 -39.52 -5.99
N GLU A 128 12.07 -38.97 -7.10
CA GLU A 128 12.55 -39.75 -8.25
C GLU A 128 14.02 -40.17 -8.14
N THR A 129 14.76 -39.62 -7.19
CA THR A 129 16.20 -39.91 -6.98
C THR A 129 16.48 -40.76 -5.74
N ALA A 130 15.46 -41.26 -5.08
CA ALA A 130 15.55 -42.18 -3.94
C ALA A 130 14.98 -43.56 -4.30
#